data_fe3ba2eeb74ddb130900f402b7b5522c
#
_entry.id   fe3ba2eeb74ddb130900f402b7b5522c
#
_cell.length_a   1.000
_cell.length_b   1.000
_cell.length_c   1.000
_cell.angle_alpha   90.00
_cell.angle_beta   90.00
_cell.angle_gamma   90.00
#
_symmetry.space_group_name_H-M   'P 1'
#
loop_
_entity.id
_entity.type
_entity.pdbx_description
1 polymer ?
#
loop_
_entity_poly.entity_id
_entity_poly.type
_entity_poly.pdbx_seq_one_letter_code
_entity_poly.pdbx_strand_id
1 'polypeptide(L)'
;MRAIIFSSLFPLVVLVLSGLSQAADVDPIFTPKADVVFPETVSVTYRQPVKMRDGVALSTHTYLPAAEGSFPALLVRDIYGNGSQPLRQRYARFATQNGYAFVYQVARGRYDSEGEWYPYVHETNDGEDTLDWIAAQPWSNGKVGMFGTSYLASVQWLAALSGHPALKAIAPAMSPGNYYRDVAYPGGAFSLLSRASWGIGLVGSRTNGSFPIDWISGIQHLPLKTLDESLGFRVQHFRDWLEHPSYDAYWEPLNLEARAPEMAVPALNIGGWYDVFLRSTIGSFSTMRKEAASDDARRGQRLVLGPWPHGWNASTTTGEVDFGDRSLINDEVMMLEWFDHYLKGQPLAKRAPVLLFVMGRNEWREEQEWPLARTVYQDWYLHANGTLSPEPPEADSGRLSYLYDPADPVPTLGGNIMRPELRGAFDQAPLDSRDDILRFLSKPLAEAMEITGPVSLRLFAATDGLDTDYMAKLIVVKATGEAYNLVDGVIRARYRNGFTTPQLLKPGEVYEYEIDRGATSYELAPGDRLRIDITSSNFPRLNRNPNTGAAFAETVEMRVARQSVFASKVHPSRVILPIIPKASTPANAP
;
A
#
# COMPACT_ATOMS: atom_id res chain seq x y z
N MET A 1 -4.77 73.26 51.78
CA MET A 1 -3.98 72.73 52.91
C MET A 1 -3.22 71.51 52.40
N ARG A 2 -1.93 71.49 52.58
CA ARG A 2 -0.95 70.56 51.99
C ARG A 2 -1.10 69.15 52.62
N ALA A 3 -1.16 68.13 51.82
CA ALA A 3 -0.99 66.74 52.24
C ALA A 3 0.36 66.24 51.74
N ILE A 4 1.18 65.73 52.64
CA ILE A 4 2.49 65.18 52.46
C ILE A 4 2.36 63.72 52.12
N ILE A 5 2.95 63.32 50.95
CA ILE A 5 3.01 61.93 50.51
C ILE A 5 4.35 61.33 50.92
N PHE A 6 4.37 60.29 51.72
CA PHE A 6 5.51 59.42 51.97
C PHE A 6 5.51 58.27 50.98
N SER A 7 6.54 58.21 50.12
CA SER A 7 6.81 57.08 49.25
C SER A 7 7.87 56.19 49.93
N SER A 8 7.50 54.95 50.22
CA SER A 8 8.45 53.90 50.61
C SER A 8 8.73 53.01 49.41
N LEU A 9 9.96 53.12 48.87
CA LEU A 9 10.50 52.18 47.88
C LEU A 9 10.94 50.89 48.61
N PHE A 10 10.31 49.77 48.24
CA PHE A 10 10.87 48.43 48.45
C PHE A 10 11.46 47.92 47.14
N PRO A 11 12.69 47.40 47.12
CA PRO A 11 13.23 46.78 45.93
C PRO A 11 12.67 45.38 45.74
N LEU A 12 11.96 45.16 44.65
CA LEU A 12 11.50 43.85 44.23
C LEU A 12 12.72 43.11 43.64
N VAL A 13 13.25 42.13 44.38
CA VAL A 13 14.25 41.20 43.84
C VAL A 13 13.48 40.19 42.97
N VAL A 14 13.54 40.37 41.66
CA VAL A 14 13.07 39.37 40.69
C VAL A 14 14.15 38.30 40.58
N LEU A 15 13.94 37.15 41.22
CA LEU A 15 14.70 35.94 40.93
C LEU A 15 14.23 35.42 39.54
N VAL A 16 15.01 35.69 38.51
CA VAL A 16 14.88 35.02 37.22
C VAL A 16 15.43 33.62 37.41
N LEU A 17 14.54 32.68 37.69
CA LEU A 17 14.80 31.25 37.53
C LEU A 17 14.85 30.98 36.01
N SER A 18 16.06 31.02 35.44
CA SER A 18 16.34 30.46 34.11
C SER A 18 16.21 28.93 34.18
N GLY A 19 14.98 28.43 34.15
CA GLY A 19 14.69 27.08 33.79
C GLY A 19 14.94 26.93 32.30
N LEU A 20 16.15 26.53 31.90
CA LEU A 20 16.41 25.93 30.62
C LEU A 20 15.69 24.59 30.58
N SER A 21 14.40 24.60 30.24
CA SER A 21 13.72 23.46 29.65
C SER A 21 14.47 23.21 28.34
N GLN A 22 15.32 22.19 28.30
CA GLN A 22 15.68 21.57 27.04
C GLN A 22 14.37 21.03 26.49
N ALA A 23 13.72 21.78 25.59
CA ALA A 23 12.74 21.22 24.69
C ALA A 23 13.47 20.06 23.99
N ALA A 24 13.03 18.84 24.22
CA ALA A 24 13.50 17.70 23.44
C ALA A 24 13.39 18.12 21.98
N ASP A 25 14.48 18.02 21.21
CA ASP A 25 14.48 18.34 19.79
C ASP A 25 13.45 17.41 19.12
N VAL A 26 12.27 17.96 18.82
CA VAL A 26 11.22 17.23 18.11
C VAL A 26 11.74 17.02 16.69
N ASP A 27 11.78 15.75 16.25
CA ASP A 27 12.19 15.44 14.88
C ASP A 27 11.32 16.24 13.89
N PRO A 28 11.91 17.03 12.99
CA PRO A 28 11.20 17.91 12.07
C PRO A 28 10.10 17.22 11.25
N ILE A 29 10.20 15.92 10.98
CA ILE A 29 9.13 15.20 10.26
C ILE A 29 7.82 15.09 11.05
N PHE A 30 7.82 15.32 12.35
CA PHE A 30 6.61 15.37 13.19
C PHE A 30 6.13 16.79 13.47
N THR A 31 6.71 17.80 12.81
CA THR A 31 6.24 19.19 12.91
C THR A 31 5.12 19.46 11.89
N PRO A 32 4.18 20.37 12.18
CA PRO A 32 3.18 20.80 11.21
C PRO A 32 3.84 21.36 9.95
N LYS A 33 3.18 21.18 8.79
CA LYS A 33 3.62 21.79 7.55
C LYS A 33 3.53 23.30 7.66
N ALA A 34 4.58 24.02 7.22
CA ALA A 34 4.53 25.46 7.09
C ALA A 34 3.62 25.87 5.93
N ASP A 35 3.00 27.04 6.05
CA ASP A 35 2.29 27.65 4.93
C ASP A 35 3.24 27.89 3.77
N VAL A 36 2.89 27.39 2.59
CA VAL A 36 3.76 27.53 1.41
C VAL A 36 3.54 28.87 0.76
N VAL A 37 4.52 29.75 0.87
CA VAL A 37 4.56 31.02 0.16
C VAL A 37 5.10 30.79 -1.25
N PHE A 38 4.46 31.29 -2.30
CA PHE A 38 4.99 31.20 -3.67
C PHE A 38 6.22 32.09 -3.82
N PRO A 39 7.33 31.60 -4.43
CA PRO A 39 8.40 32.47 -4.85
C PRO A 39 7.88 33.42 -5.94
N GLU A 40 8.26 34.69 -5.89
CA GLU A 40 7.76 35.75 -6.79
C GLU A 40 8.14 35.53 -8.26
N THR A 41 9.17 34.71 -8.54
CA THR A 41 9.63 34.45 -9.91
C THR A 41 10.08 33.00 -10.10
N VAL A 42 9.39 32.28 -10.96
CA VAL A 42 9.75 30.94 -11.46
C VAL A 42 9.70 30.99 -12.98
N SER A 43 10.77 30.56 -13.65
CA SER A 43 10.73 30.40 -15.10
C SER A 43 9.99 29.09 -15.44
N VAL A 44 8.98 29.17 -16.29
CA VAL A 44 8.15 28.01 -16.63
C VAL A 44 8.12 27.82 -18.14
N THR A 45 8.41 26.61 -18.58
CA THR A 45 8.19 26.17 -19.96
C THR A 45 7.10 25.10 -19.97
N TYR A 46 6.01 25.38 -20.65
CA TYR A 46 4.86 24.48 -20.75
C TYR A 46 4.88 23.67 -22.04
N ARG A 47 4.46 22.40 -21.97
CA ARG A 47 4.15 21.53 -23.12
C ARG A 47 5.31 21.41 -24.10
N GLN A 48 6.55 21.41 -23.63
CA GLN A 48 7.70 21.17 -24.46
C GLN A 48 7.66 19.73 -24.97
N PRO A 49 7.69 19.48 -26.29
CA PRO A 49 7.73 18.13 -26.82
C PRO A 49 9.15 17.55 -26.63
N VAL A 50 9.26 16.50 -25.84
CA VAL A 50 10.50 15.74 -25.65
C VAL A 50 10.38 14.44 -26.43
N LYS A 51 11.25 14.26 -27.43
CA LYS A 51 11.24 13.08 -28.30
C LYS A 51 11.89 11.90 -27.61
N MET A 52 11.19 10.77 -27.61
CA MET A 52 11.70 9.47 -27.20
C MET A 52 12.48 8.82 -28.35
N ARG A 53 13.21 7.75 -28.08
CA ARG A 53 14.06 7.02 -29.05
C ARG A 53 13.33 6.53 -30.31
N ASP A 54 12.03 6.29 -30.20
CA ASP A 54 11.15 5.88 -31.31
C ASP A 54 10.48 7.06 -32.04
N GLY A 55 10.83 8.29 -31.67
CA GLY A 55 10.34 9.52 -32.29
C GLY A 55 9.04 10.06 -31.70
N VAL A 56 8.34 9.34 -30.80
CA VAL A 56 7.14 9.81 -30.11
C VAL A 56 7.50 10.97 -29.19
N ALA A 57 6.72 12.06 -29.23
CA ALA A 57 6.97 13.23 -28.41
C ALA A 57 6.08 13.23 -27.16
N LEU A 58 6.70 13.38 -25.97
CA LEU A 58 6.02 13.48 -24.70
C LEU A 58 5.94 14.93 -24.22
N SER A 59 4.74 15.36 -23.82
CA SER A 59 4.48 16.71 -23.29
C SER A 59 5.13 16.89 -21.93
N THR A 60 6.10 17.80 -21.85
CA THR A 60 6.90 18.04 -20.67
C THR A 60 6.79 19.48 -20.22
N HIS A 61 6.65 19.69 -18.91
CA HIS A 61 6.64 20.99 -18.27
C HIS A 61 7.87 21.13 -17.38
N THR A 62 8.59 22.25 -17.51
CA THR A 62 9.77 22.54 -16.72
C THR A 62 9.56 23.81 -15.90
N TYR A 63 9.89 23.73 -14.61
CA TYR A 63 9.83 24.85 -13.68
C TYR A 63 11.23 25.03 -13.09
N LEU A 64 11.81 26.22 -13.23
CA LEU A 64 13.16 26.51 -12.76
C LEU A 64 13.13 27.49 -11.59
N PRO A 65 14.04 27.33 -10.61
CA PRO A 65 14.24 28.35 -9.59
C PRO A 65 14.56 29.72 -10.20
N ALA A 66 14.27 30.78 -9.47
CA ALA A 66 14.57 32.15 -9.89
C ALA A 66 16.08 32.47 -9.97
N ALA A 67 16.91 31.67 -9.28
CA ALA A 67 18.36 31.82 -9.26
C ALA A 67 19.00 31.44 -10.61
N GLU A 68 20.15 32.04 -10.91
CA GLU A 68 20.98 31.59 -12.03
C GLU A 68 21.81 30.36 -11.63
N GLY A 69 22.07 29.45 -12.58
CA GLY A 69 22.93 28.29 -12.39
C GLY A 69 22.35 26.98 -12.91
N SER A 70 23.01 25.90 -12.51
CA SER A 70 22.56 24.53 -12.80
C SER A 70 22.02 23.87 -11.53
N PHE A 71 20.86 23.19 -11.66
CA PHE A 71 20.12 22.64 -10.55
C PHE A 71 20.02 21.12 -10.65
N PRO A 72 19.98 20.40 -9.52
CA PRO A 72 19.45 19.04 -9.54
C PRO A 72 17.96 19.08 -9.92
N ALA A 73 17.48 18.04 -10.59
CA ALA A 73 16.08 17.96 -11.03
C ALA A 73 15.26 16.99 -10.18
N LEU A 74 13.99 17.33 -9.96
CA LEU A 74 12.97 16.40 -9.48
C LEU A 74 12.00 16.12 -10.61
N LEU A 75 11.85 14.84 -10.96
CA LEU A 75 11.02 14.37 -12.06
C LEU A 75 9.77 13.65 -11.54
N VAL A 76 8.62 14.03 -12.10
CA VAL A 76 7.35 13.30 -11.98
C VAL A 76 6.86 12.95 -13.37
N ARG A 77 6.60 11.65 -13.63
CA ARG A 77 5.93 11.17 -14.84
C ARG A 77 4.52 10.74 -14.49
N ASP A 78 3.53 11.25 -15.21
CA ASP A 78 2.12 11.18 -14.81
C ASP A 78 1.21 10.77 -15.96
N ILE A 79 0.22 9.91 -15.64
CA ILE A 79 -0.84 9.49 -16.58
C ILE A 79 -2.16 10.23 -16.36
N TYR A 80 -2.27 11.02 -15.28
CA TYR A 80 -3.54 11.67 -14.87
C TYR A 80 -3.70 13.10 -15.40
N GLY A 81 -2.63 13.69 -15.92
CA GLY A 81 -2.60 14.94 -16.70
C GLY A 81 -3.25 16.14 -16.02
N ASN A 82 -4.24 16.76 -16.71
CA ASN A 82 -4.87 18.01 -16.26
C ASN A 82 -5.64 17.88 -14.93
N GLY A 83 -6.13 16.68 -14.59
CA GLY A 83 -6.74 16.42 -13.28
C GLY A 83 -5.79 16.60 -12.11
N SER A 84 -4.47 16.50 -12.38
CA SER A 84 -3.40 16.69 -11.40
C SER A 84 -2.86 18.13 -11.34
N GLN A 85 -3.48 19.12 -11.98
CA GLN A 85 -2.91 20.48 -12.04
C GLN A 85 -2.62 21.11 -10.67
N PRO A 86 -3.51 21.06 -9.66
CA PRO A 86 -3.20 21.58 -8.33
C PRO A 86 -2.02 20.85 -7.66
N LEU A 87 -1.95 19.53 -7.85
CA LEU A 87 -0.85 18.71 -7.32
C LEU A 87 0.47 19.05 -8.01
N ARG A 88 0.46 19.22 -9.33
CA ARG A 88 1.65 19.66 -10.10
C ARG A 88 2.15 21.01 -9.62
N GLN A 89 1.28 21.97 -9.37
CA GLN A 89 1.66 23.28 -8.85
C GLN A 89 2.27 23.19 -7.43
N ARG A 90 1.73 22.33 -6.56
CA ARG A 90 2.28 22.06 -5.25
C ARG A 90 3.70 21.46 -5.37
N TYR A 91 3.90 20.49 -6.23
CA TYR A 91 5.21 19.88 -6.46
C TYR A 91 6.23 20.84 -7.07
N ALA A 92 5.79 21.67 -8.03
CA ALA A 92 6.63 22.69 -8.64
C ALA A 92 7.11 23.72 -7.60
N ARG A 93 6.22 24.18 -6.71
CA ARG A 93 6.60 25.06 -5.60
C ARG A 93 7.58 24.41 -4.66
N PHE A 94 7.26 23.21 -4.16
CA PHE A 94 8.16 22.45 -3.29
C PHE A 94 9.57 22.35 -3.87
N ALA A 95 9.69 21.96 -5.13
CA ALA A 95 10.97 21.81 -5.80
C ALA A 95 11.70 23.14 -5.98
N THR A 96 11.06 24.14 -6.57
CA THR A 96 11.73 25.40 -6.95
C THR A 96 12.12 26.25 -5.74
N GLN A 97 11.34 26.27 -4.68
CA GLN A 97 11.69 26.96 -3.42
C GLN A 97 12.91 26.35 -2.74
N ASN A 98 13.12 25.05 -2.94
CA ASN A 98 14.23 24.32 -2.37
C ASN A 98 15.40 24.13 -3.35
N GLY A 99 15.47 24.94 -4.43
CA GLY A 99 16.61 24.97 -5.36
C GLY A 99 16.71 23.76 -6.27
N TYR A 100 15.58 23.14 -6.62
CA TYR A 100 15.47 22.09 -7.63
C TYR A 100 14.78 22.59 -8.88
N ALA A 101 15.24 22.20 -10.03
CA ALA A 101 14.40 22.20 -11.23
C ALA A 101 13.31 21.14 -11.07
N PHE A 102 12.08 21.48 -11.43
CA PHE A 102 10.98 20.51 -11.45
C PHE A 102 10.58 20.17 -12.87
N VAL A 103 10.58 18.90 -13.19
CA VAL A 103 10.16 18.37 -14.49
C VAL A 103 8.91 17.52 -14.30
N TYR A 104 7.83 17.91 -14.96
CA TYR A 104 6.59 17.15 -14.99
C TYR A 104 6.34 16.70 -16.42
N GLN A 105 6.35 15.39 -16.66
CA GLN A 105 6.12 14.80 -17.95
C GLN A 105 4.84 13.98 -17.96
N VAL A 106 4.02 14.22 -18.98
CA VAL A 106 2.83 13.42 -19.25
C VAL A 106 3.27 12.14 -19.99
N ALA A 107 2.85 10.99 -19.50
CA ALA A 107 3.20 9.70 -20.09
C ALA A 107 2.62 9.54 -21.51
N ARG A 108 3.23 8.66 -22.28
CA ARG A 108 2.86 8.30 -23.66
C ARG A 108 1.36 8.02 -23.80
N GLY A 109 0.75 8.55 -24.87
CA GLY A 109 -0.68 8.35 -25.16
C GLY A 109 -1.66 9.01 -24.19
N ARG A 110 -1.15 9.86 -23.28
CA ARG A 110 -1.97 10.57 -22.29
C ARG A 110 -2.00 12.05 -22.61
N TYR A 111 -3.20 12.66 -22.55
CA TYR A 111 -3.43 14.11 -22.74
C TYR A 111 -2.70 14.70 -23.96
N ASP A 112 -1.70 15.55 -23.73
CA ASP A 112 -0.95 16.26 -24.78
C ASP A 112 0.27 15.45 -25.32
N SER A 113 0.56 14.26 -24.77
CA SER A 113 1.62 13.39 -25.27
C SER A 113 1.14 12.54 -26.44
N GLU A 114 2.04 12.31 -27.38
CA GLU A 114 1.79 11.45 -28.53
C GLU A 114 1.84 9.95 -28.17
N GLY A 115 1.53 9.10 -29.16
CA GLY A 115 1.57 7.65 -29.04
C GLY A 115 0.31 7.05 -28.44
N GLU A 116 0.40 5.79 -28.04
CA GLU A 116 -0.68 5.04 -27.41
C GLU A 116 -0.27 4.62 -25.99
N TRP A 117 -1.20 4.70 -25.07
CA TRP A 117 -1.00 4.30 -23.69
C TRP A 117 -1.38 2.83 -23.49
N TYR A 118 -0.41 2.09 -23.00
CA TYR A 118 -0.63 0.77 -22.42
C TYR A 118 0.09 0.73 -21.06
N PRO A 119 -0.60 0.37 -19.95
CA PRO A 119 -0.03 0.49 -18.61
C PRO A 119 1.34 -0.19 -18.48
N TYR A 120 2.35 0.56 -18.02
CA TYR A 120 3.69 0.11 -17.64
C TYR A 120 4.64 -0.30 -18.77
N VAL A 121 4.15 -0.59 -19.97
CA VAL A 121 4.93 -1.21 -21.06
C VAL A 121 6.08 -0.33 -21.56
N HIS A 122 5.83 0.96 -21.72
CA HIS A 122 6.82 1.90 -22.30
C HIS A 122 7.65 2.65 -21.24
N GLU A 123 7.34 2.51 -19.95
CA GLU A 123 7.80 3.41 -18.90
C GLU A 123 9.31 3.30 -18.62
N THR A 124 9.93 2.15 -18.87
CA THR A 124 11.38 1.98 -18.73
C THR A 124 12.13 2.81 -19.77
N ASN A 125 11.81 2.63 -21.05
CA ASN A 125 12.48 3.33 -22.15
C ASN A 125 12.18 4.82 -22.16
N ASP A 126 10.90 5.20 -21.99
CA ASP A 126 10.50 6.60 -21.92
C ASP A 126 11.10 7.31 -20.69
N GLY A 127 11.26 6.57 -19.59
CA GLY A 127 11.94 7.05 -18.39
C GLY A 127 13.41 7.33 -18.64
N GLU A 128 14.11 6.41 -19.28
CA GLU A 128 15.52 6.54 -19.65
C GLU A 128 15.74 7.74 -20.59
N ASP A 129 14.98 7.83 -21.69
CA ASP A 129 15.08 8.93 -22.66
C ASP A 129 14.78 10.31 -21.99
N THR A 130 13.88 10.31 -21.02
CA THR A 130 13.59 11.53 -20.24
C THR A 130 14.75 11.92 -19.34
N LEU A 131 15.43 10.95 -18.72
CA LEU A 131 16.62 11.18 -17.91
C LEU A 131 17.79 11.70 -18.75
N ASP A 132 18.00 11.14 -19.96
CA ASP A 132 18.98 11.64 -20.93
C ASP A 132 18.68 13.10 -21.29
N TRP A 133 17.42 13.40 -21.62
CA TRP A 133 17.01 14.75 -21.97
C TRP A 133 17.25 15.74 -20.82
N ILE A 134 16.89 15.38 -19.59
CA ILE A 134 17.11 16.24 -18.41
C ILE A 134 18.62 16.48 -18.19
N ALA A 135 19.43 15.42 -18.28
CA ALA A 135 20.87 15.52 -18.07
C ALA A 135 21.57 16.42 -19.09
N ALA A 136 21.04 16.51 -20.32
CA ALA A 136 21.58 17.35 -21.40
C ALA A 136 21.13 18.83 -21.33
N GLN A 137 20.22 19.20 -20.43
CA GLN A 137 19.73 20.58 -20.36
C GLN A 137 20.76 21.53 -19.74
N PRO A 138 20.88 22.79 -20.25
CA PRO A 138 21.85 23.74 -19.73
C PRO A 138 21.60 24.17 -18.27
N TRP A 139 20.37 24.04 -17.79
CA TRP A 139 19.98 24.32 -16.41
C TRP A 139 20.19 23.11 -15.48
N SER A 140 20.52 21.93 -15.98
CA SER A 140 20.67 20.70 -15.19
C SER A 140 22.11 20.50 -14.72
N ASN A 141 22.29 20.04 -13.48
CA ASN A 141 23.59 19.59 -13.00
C ASN A 141 23.82 18.06 -13.22
N GLY A 142 22.94 17.41 -13.97
CA GLY A 142 23.03 15.98 -14.30
C GLY A 142 22.56 15.03 -13.19
N LYS A 143 21.97 15.52 -12.09
CA LYS A 143 21.43 14.69 -11.02
C LYS A 143 19.90 14.78 -10.99
N VAL A 144 19.24 13.64 -10.98
CA VAL A 144 17.78 13.55 -11.00
C VAL A 144 17.30 12.69 -9.83
N GLY A 145 16.25 13.17 -9.14
CA GLY A 145 15.42 12.39 -8.22
C GLY A 145 14.03 12.22 -8.78
N MET A 146 13.36 11.12 -8.45
CA MET A 146 11.95 10.91 -8.82
C MET A 146 11.09 10.68 -7.60
N PHE A 147 9.84 11.16 -7.64
CA PHE A 147 8.88 10.94 -6.58
C PHE A 147 7.44 10.87 -7.12
N GLY A 148 6.52 10.42 -6.28
CA GLY A 148 5.10 10.35 -6.61
C GLY A 148 4.45 9.09 -6.04
N THR A 149 3.11 9.05 -6.14
CA THR A 149 2.28 8.01 -5.53
C THR A 149 1.65 7.12 -6.60
N SER A 150 1.46 5.82 -6.30
CA SER A 150 0.71 4.89 -7.14
C SER A 150 1.40 4.65 -8.49
N TYR A 151 0.76 4.93 -9.62
CA TYR A 151 1.40 4.84 -10.94
C TYR A 151 2.65 5.70 -11.04
N LEU A 152 2.64 6.89 -10.45
CA LEU A 152 3.80 7.78 -10.41
C LEU A 152 4.96 7.19 -9.58
N ALA A 153 4.67 6.25 -8.69
CA ALA A 153 5.70 5.46 -7.99
C ALA A 153 6.20 4.29 -8.85
N SER A 154 5.31 3.64 -9.60
CA SER A 154 5.68 2.55 -10.52
C SER A 154 6.68 3.00 -11.59
N VAL A 155 6.46 4.18 -12.18
CA VAL A 155 7.35 4.72 -13.22
C VAL A 155 8.75 5.03 -12.72
N GLN A 156 8.92 5.26 -11.40
CA GLN A 156 10.24 5.44 -10.79
C GLN A 156 11.04 4.13 -10.79
N TRP A 157 10.40 3.02 -10.38
CA TRP A 157 11.01 1.70 -10.41
C TRP A 157 11.31 1.24 -11.84
N LEU A 158 10.38 1.49 -12.77
CA LEU A 158 10.58 1.16 -14.18
C LEU A 158 11.72 1.98 -14.79
N ALA A 159 11.84 3.28 -14.47
CA ALA A 159 12.98 4.08 -14.87
C ALA A 159 14.30 3.59 -14.22
N ALA A 160 14.27 3.12 -12.98
CA ALA A 160 15.44 2.60 -12.27
C ALA A 160 16.02 1.34 -12.93
N LEU A 161 15.19 0.54 -13.63
CA LEU A 161 15.64 -0.63 -14.40
C LEU A 161 16.57 -0.27 -15.57
N SER A 162 16.54 0.97 -16.07
CA SER A 162 17.48 1.41 -17.11
C SER A 162 18.92 1.52 -16.61
N GLY A 163 19.13 1.60 -15.29
CA GLY A 163 20.44 1.84 -14.69
C GLY A 163 21.02 3.22 -15.00
N HIS A 164 20.19 4.18 -15.46
CA HIS A 164 20.65 5.49 -15.93
C HIS A 164 21.42 6.26 -14.84
N PRO A 165 22.66 6.74 -15.13
CA PRO A 165 23.54 7.31 -14.12
C PRO A 165 23.06 8.64 -13.53
N ALA A 166 22.19 9.38 -14.21
CA ALA A 166 21.60 10.60 -13.67
C ALA A 166 20.58 10.35 -12.55
N LEU A 167 19.92 9.18 -12.51
CA LEU A 167 18.94 8.84 -11.48
C LEU A 167 19.66 8.49 -10.17
N LYS A 168 19.61 9.39 -9.19
CA LYS A 168 20.35 9.26 -7.93
C LYS A 168 19.54 8.74 -6.76
N ALA A 169 18.24 9.00 -6.73
CA ALA A 169 17.34 8.53 -5.69
C ALA A 169 15.88 8.55 -6.16
N ILE A 170 15.07 7.67 -5.59
CA ILE A 170 13.62 7.64 -5.81
C ILE A 170 12.88 7.69 -4.48
N ALA A 171 11.63 8.17 -4.51
CA ALA A 171 10.74 8.19 -3.35
C ALA A 171 9.35 7.66 -3.76
N PRO A 172 9.23 6.34 -3.99
CA PRO A 172 7.98 5.71 -4.40
C PRO A 172 7.02 5.57 -3.22
N ALA A 173 5.87 6.24 -3.30
CA ALA A 173 4.80 6.09 -2.33
C ALA A 173 3.71 5.16 -2.85
N MET A 174 3.30 4.17 -2.04
CA MET A 174 2.20 3.24 -2.35
C MET A 174 2.37 2.61 -3.74
N SER A 175 3.53 1.98 -3.95
CA SER A 175 3.97 1.48 -5.23
C SER A 175 3.65 -0.01 -5.43
N PRO A 176 3.08 -0.40 -6.57
CA PRO A 176 3.15 -1.79 -7.01
C PRO A 176 4.60 -2.24 -7.24
N GLY A 177 4.92 -3.48 -6.87
CA GLY A 177 6.22 -4.12 -7.08
C GLY A 177 6.11 -5.45 -7.83
N ASN A 178 5.09 -6.25 -7.51
CA ASN A 178 4.71 -7.45 -8.26
C ASN A 178 3.27 -7.28 -8.78
N TYR A 179 3.13 -6.97 -10.06
CA TYR A 179 1.84 -6.60 -10.64
C TYR A 179 0.85 -7.75 -10.69
N TYR A 180 1.30 -8.97 -10.90
CA TYR A 180 0.42 -10.14 -10.81
C TYR A 180 -0.13 -10.30 -9.39
N ARG A 181 0.76 -10.53 -8.43
CA ARG A 181 0.41 -10.88 -7.05
C ARG A 181 -0.32 -9.78 -6.30
N ASP A 182 0.08 -8.52 -6.48
CA ASP A 182 -0.38 -7.43 -5.61
C ASP A 182 -1.33 -6.45 -6.32
N VAL A 183 -1.45 -6.53 -7.65
CA VAL A 183 -2.29 -5.62 -8.43
C VAL A 183 -3.46 -6.33 -9.07
N ALA A 184 -3.21 -7.37 -9.89
CA ALA A 184 -4.24 -8.02 -10.67
C ALA A 184 -4.84 -9.25 -9.98
N TYR A 185 -4.02 -10.13 -9.38
CA TYR A 185 -4.42 -11.45 -8.89
C TYR A 185 -3.91 -11.77 -7.48
N PRO A 186 -4.27 -10.99 -6.44
CA PRO A 186 -3.92 -11.35 -5.08
C PRO A 186 -4.46 -12.75 -4.74
N GLY A 187 -3.54 -13.64 -4.33
CA GLY A 187 -3.87 -15.05 -4.07
C GLY A 187 -4.53 -15.78 -5.24
N GLY A 188 -4.35 -15.31 -6.47
CA GLY A 188 -4.95 -15.88 -7.69
C GLY A 188 -6.40 -15.45 -7.96
N ALA A 189 -7.01 -14.60 -7.13
CA ALA A 189 -8.35 -14.03 -7.36
C ALA A 189 -8.22 -12.65 -8.02
N PHE A 190 -9.05 -12.35 -9.04
CA PHE A 190 -8.95 -11.08 -9.77
C PHE A 190 -9.47 -9.89 -8.96
N SER A 191 -8.67 -8.84 -8.87
CA SER A 191 -9.00 -7.56 -8.21
C SER A 191 -10.04 -6.78 -9.02
N LEU A 192 -11.29 -7.24 -9.02
CA LEU A 192 -12.33 -6.79 -9.95
C LEU A 192 -12.57 -5.28 -9.92
N LEU A 193 -13.06 -4.75 -8.79
CA LEU A 193 -13.46 -3.35 -8.72
C LEU A 193 -12.31 -2.40 -9.03
N SER A 194 -11.13 -2.68 -8.46
CA SER A 194 -9.95 -1.83 -8.67
C SER A 194 -9.47 -1.88 -10.12
N ARG A 195 -9.43 -3.06 -10.74
CA ARG A 195 -8.95 -3.22 -12.12
C ARG A 195 -9.95 -2.69 -13.14
N ALA A 196 -11.24 -2.93 -12.94
CA ALA A 196 -12.27 -2.39 -13.81
C ALA A 196 -12.33 -0.85 -13.71
N SER A 197 -12.49 -0.29 -12.50
CA SER A 197 -12.65 1.15 -12.35
C SER A 197 -11.40 1.93 -12.79
N TRP A 198 -10.18 1.44 -12.49
CA TRP A 198 -8.96 2.08 -12.92
C TRP A 198 -8.66 1.82 -14.41
N GLY A 199 -8.68 0.55 -14.85
CA GLY A 199 -8.29 0.17 -16.20
C GLY A 199 -9.26 0.71 -17.26
N ILE A 200 -10.58 0.53 -17.07
CA ILE A 200 -11.60 1.01 -17.99
C ILE A 200 -11.82 2.53 -17.81
N GLY A 201 -11.81 3.01 -16.56
CA GLY A 201 -12.06 4.44 -16.27
C GLY A 201 -10.99 5.40 -16.79
N LEU A 202 -9.80 4.90 -17.15
CA LEU A 202 -8.73 5.71 -17.75
C LEU A 202 -8.75 5.73 -19.28
N VAL A 203 -9.70 5.05 -19.92
CA VAL A 203 -9.83 5.04 -21.39
C VAL A 203 -10.31 6.39 -21.93
N GLY A 204 -9.87 6.76 -23.13
CA GLY A 204 -10.27 7.99 -23.81
C GLY A 204 -9.62 9.27 -23.28
N SER A 205 -8.53 9.20 -22.68
CA SER A 205 -7.87 10.13 -21.78
C SER A 205 -7.06 11.26 -22.43
N ARG A 206 -7.40 11.69 -23.61
CA ARG A 206 -7.01 13.04 -24.06
C ARG A 206 -7.87 14.13 -23.44
N THR A 207 -8.93 13.75 -22.74
CA THR A 207 -9.79 14.64 -21.98
C THR A 207 -10.03 14.05 -20.59
N ASN A 208 -10.14 14.86 -19.57
CA ASN A 208 -10.56 14.46 -18.22
C ASN A 208 -12.03 14.00 -18.16
N GLY A 209 -12.52 13.37 -19.21
CA GLY A 209 -13.83 12.78 -19.24
C GLY A 209 -13.88 11.54 -18.36
N SER A 210 -13.98 11.71 -17.04
CA SER A 210 -14.59 10.68 -16.22
C SER A 210 -16.05 10.58 -16.63
N PHE A 211 -16.35 9.61 -17.48
CA PHE A 211 -17.75 9.26 -17.73
C PHE A 211 -18.35 8.81 -16.39
N PRO A 212 -19.55 9.29 -16.04
CA PRO A 212 -20.22 8.82 -14.84
C PRO A 212 -20.63 7.35 -15.05
N ILE A 213 -19.77 6.43 -14.66
CA ILE A 213 -20.03 5.00 -14.70
C ILE A 213 -20.51 4.58 -13.32
N ASP A 214 -21.69 3.99 -13.25
CA ASP A 214 -22.11 3.25 -12.06
C ASP A 214 -21.33 1.95 -11.96
N TRP A 215 -20.18 2.03 -11.30
CA TRP A 215 -19.29 0.89 -11.13
C TRP A 215 -19.92 -0.24 -10.30
N ILE A 216 -20.79 0.08 -9.35
CA ILE A 216 -21.40 -0.92 -8.47
C ILE A 216 -22.35 -1.82 -9.27
N SER A 217 -23.18 -1.24 -10.12
CA SER A 217 -24.05 -2.00 -11.03
C SER A 217 -23.26 -2.63 -12.17
N GLY A 218 -22.31 -1.91 -12.76
CA GLY A 218 -21.53 -2.38 -13.91
C GLY A 218 -20.73 -3.65 -13.62
N ILE A 219 -20.08 -3.75 -12.46
CA ILE A 219 -19.27 -4.91 -12.09
C ILE A 219 -20.10 -6.20 -11.79
N GLN A 220 -21.42 -6.12 -11.78
CA GLN A 220 -22.30 -7.32 -11.73
C GLN A 220 -22.34 -8.06 -13.07
N HIS A 221 -21.91 -7.40 -14.16
CA HIS A 221 -21.94 -7.97 -15.50
C HIS A 221 -21.16 -9.29 -15.63
N LEU A 222 -21.73 -10.23 -16.34
CA LEU A 222 -21.12 -11.50 -16.71
C LEU A 222 -21.41 -11.84 -18.18
N PRO A 223 -20.49 -12.46 -18.89
CA PRO A 223 -19.15 -12.87 -18.47
C PRO A 223 -18.22 -11.65 -18.34
N LEU A 224 -17.23 -11.70 -17.43
CA LEU A 224 -16.34 -10.58 -17.16
C LEU A 224 -15.53 -10.11 -18.37
N LYS A 225 -15.24 -11.01 -19.33
CA LYS A 225 -14.51 -10.67 -20.56
C LYS A 225 -15.21 -9.64 -21.46
N THR A 226 -16.52 -9.42 -21.27
CA THR A 226 -17.30 -8.41 -21.99
C THR A 226 -17.76 -7.25 -21.11
N LEU A 227 -17.20 -7.13 -19.91
CA LEU A 227 -17.54 -6.04 -18.98
C LEU A 227 -17.29 -4.67 -19.59
N ASP A 228 -16.15 -4.49 -20.25
CA ASP A 228 -15.78 -3.23 -20.89
C ASP A 228 -16.76 -2.87 -22.04
N GLU A 229 -17.20 -3.84 -22.83
CA GLU A 229 -18.22 -3.63 -23.88
C GLU A 229 -19.57 -3.25 -23.30
N SER A 230 -19.97 -3.87 -22.20
CA SER A 230 -21.24 -3.55 -21.52
C SER A 230 -21.28 -2.11 -20.99
N LEU A 231 -20.10 -1.54 -20.72
CA LEU A 231 -19.93 -0.14 -20.31
C LEU A 231 -19.69 0.82 -21.48
N GLY A 232 -19.72 0.33 -22.73
CA GLY A 232 -19.54 1.12 -23.95
C GLY A 232 -18.08 1.33 -24.36
N PHE A 233 -17.15 0.53 -23.86
CA PHE A 233 -15.72 0.65 -24.14
C PHE A 233 -15.15 -0.64 -24.73
N ARG A 234 -13.95 -0.53 -25.33
CA ARG A 234 -13.11 -1.67 -25.68
C ARG A 234 -11.69 -1.39 -25.18
N VAL A 235 -11.27 -2.14 -24.16
CA VAL A 235 -10.07 -1.83 -23.38
C VAL A 235 -9.10 -3.00 -23.42
N GLN A 236 -8.08 -2.92 -24.29
CA GLN A 236 -7.19 -4.04 -24.56
C GLN A 236 -6.46 -4.52 -23.30
N HIS A 237 -5.84 -3.64 -22.53
CA HIS A 237 -5.11 -4.05 -21.32
C HIS A 237 -6.01 -4.69 -20.25
N PHE A 238 -7.31 -4.30 -20.17
CA PHE A 238 -8.24 -4.95 -19.26
C PHE A 238 -8.53 -6.40 -19.71
N ARG A 239 -8.69 -6.61 -21.02
CA ARG A 239 -8.89 -7.93 -21.61
C ARG A 239 -7.67 -8.81 -21.46
N ASP A 240 -6.49 -8.28 -21.73
CA ASP A 240 -5.22 -9.00 -21.57
C ASP A 240 -5.04 -9.44 -20.10
N TRP A 241 -5.39 -8.60 -19.13
CA TRP A 241 -5.36 -9.03 -17.72
C TRP A 241 -6.28 -10.22 -17.45
N LEU A 242 -7.46 -10.29 -18.06
CA LEU A 242 -8.38 -11.41 -17.90
C LEU A 242 -7.91 -12.67 -18.65
N GLU A 243 -7.16 -12.52 -19.74
CA GLU A 243 -6.59 -13.62 -20.54
C GLU A 243 -5.36 -14.24 -19.88
N HIS A 244 -4.70 -13.53 -18.94
CA HIS A 244 -3.54 -14.00 -18.20
C HIS A 244 -3.84 -14.21 -16.69
N PRO A 245 -4.73 -15.18 -16.33
CA PRO A 245 -5.12 -15.39 -14.94
C PRO A 245 -4.06 -16.10 -14.10
N SER A 246 -3.04 -16.69 -14.73
CA SER A 246 -1.87 -17.31 -14.09
C SER A 246 -0.65 -16.42 -14.25
N TYR A 247 0.33 -16.60 -13.37
CA TYR A 247 1.63 -15.95 -13.52
C TYR A 247 2.40 -16.59 -14.66
N ASP A 248 2.58 -15.85 -15.74
CA ASP A 248 3.22 -16.26 -16.99
C ASP A 248 4.15 -15.18 -17.56
N ALA A 249 4.65 -15.38 -18.79
CA ALA A 249 5.55 -14.46 -19.45
C ALA A 249 4.98 -13.03 -19.66
N TYR A 250 3.67 -12.84 -19.62
CA TYR A 250 3.04 -11.53 -19.65
C TYR A 250 3.37 -10.71 -18.39
N TRP A 251 3.39 -11.36 -17.22
CA TRP A 251 3.63 -10.71 -15.92
C TRP A 251 5.10 -10.62 -15.51
N GLU A 252 5.96 -11.51 -16.05
CA GLU A 252 7.39 -11.56 -15.67
C GLU A 252 8.10 -10.20 -15.76
N PRO A 253 7.95 -9.39 -16.85
CA PRO A 253 8.60 -8.08 -16.95
C PRO A 253 8.13 -7.08 -15.89
N LEU A 254 6.92 -7.29 -15.34
CA LEU A 254 6.27 -6.45 -14.35
C LEU A 254 6.44 -6.97 -12.91
N ASN A 255 7.29 -7.96 -12.69
CA ASN A 255 7.72 -8.40 -11.36
C ASN A 255 9.00 -7.67 -10.96
N LEU A 256 8.85 -6.42 -10.51
CA LEU A 256 9.99 -5.55 -10.17
C LEU A 256 10.79 -6.07 -8.98
N GLU A 257 10.15 -6.82 -8.05
CA GLU A 257 10.84 -7.45 -6.94
C GLU A 257 11.87 -8.48 -7.44
N ALA A 258 11.51 -9.32 -8.42
CA ALA A 258 12.45 -10.28 -9.02
C ALA A 258 13.57 -9.60 -9.82
N ARG A 259 13.39 -8.35 -10.20
CA ARG A 259 14.35 -7.55 -10.96
C ARG A 259 15.18 -6.60 -10.09
N ALA A 260 15.10 -6.72 -8.77
CA ALA A 260 15.91 -5.91 -7.84
C ALA A 260 17.43 -5.97 -8.13
N PRO A 261 18.03 -7.12 -8.55
CA PRO A 261 19.45 -7.17 -8.93
C PRO A 261 19.85 -6.28 -10.13
N GLU A 262 18.88 -5.80 -10.90
CA GLU A 262 19.13 -4.89 -12.04
C GLU A 262 19.16 -3.41 -11.59
N MET A 263 18.72 -3.09 -10.38
CA MET A 263 18.52 -1.71 -9.91
C MET A 263 19.60 -1.29 -8.90
N ALA A 264 20.17 -0.09 -9.10
CA ALA A 264 21.22 0.47 -8.26
C ALA A 264 20.82 1.77 -7.57
N VAL A 265 19.54 1.98 -7.31
CA VAL A 265 19.01 3.24 -6.80
C VAL A 265 18.58 3.14 -5.32
N PRO A 266 18.97 4.10 -4.47
CA PRO A 266 18.37 4.30 -3.15
C PRO A 266 16.90 4.66 -3.25
N ALA A 267 16.05 4.12 -2.34
CA ALA A 267 14.61 4.37 -2.37
C ALA A 267 14.03 4.66 -0.98
N LEU A 268 13.21 5.71 -0.91
CA LEU A 268 12.35 6.03 0.22
C LEU A 268 10.96 5.42 -0.04
N ASN A 269 10.77 4.18 0.42
CA ASN A 269 9.53 3.43 0.22
C ASN A 269 8.48 3.88 1.23
N ILE A 270 7.35 4.41 0.77
CA ILE A 270 6.28 4.91 1.63
C ILE A 270 5.03 4.06 1.39
N GLY A 271 4.42 3.55 2.46
CA GLY A 271 3.22 2.73 2.39
C GLY A 271 2.23 3.04 3.51
N GLY A 272 1.12 2.31 3.50
CA GLY A 272 0.10 2.40 4.52
C GLY A 272 -0.46 1.03 4.88
N TRP A 273 -0.82 0.83 6.16
CA TRP A 273 -1.33 -0.46 6.64
C TRP A 273 -2.62 -0.89 5.92
N TYR A 274 -3.39 0.06 5.40
CA TYR A 274 -4.61 -0.18 4.63
C TYR A 274 -4.44 0.13 3.13
N ASP A 275 -3.19 0.26 2.64
CA ASP A 275 -2.93 0.45 1.23
C ASP A 275 -3.03 -0.86 0.45
N VAL A 276 -3.63 -0.79 -0.73
CA VAL A 276 -3.77 -1.93 -1.66
C VAL A 276 -2.41 -2.49 -2.11
N PHE A 277 -1.34 -1.67 -2.08
CA PHE A 277 0.03 -2.05 -2.47
C PHE A 277 0.99 -2.22 -1.28
N LEU A 278 0.48 -2.34 -0.06
CA LEU A 278 1.31 -2.52 1.13
C LEU A 278 2.33 -3.65 0.97
N ARG A 279 1.87 -4.80 0.46
CA ARG A 279 2.74 -5.98 0.25
C ARG A 279 3.88 -5.67 -0.71
N SER A 280 3.61 -5.00 -1.82
CA SER A 280 4.62 -4.56 -2.78
C SER A 280 5.58 -3.52 -2.20
N THR A 281 5.08 -2.54 -1.44
CA THR A 281 5.94 -1.53 -0.81
C THR A 281 6.95 -2.18 0.15
N ILE A 282 6.48 -3.12 0.98
CA ILE A 282 7.34 -3.89 1.89
C ILE A 282 8.26 -4.84 1.10
N GLY A 283 7.75 -5.49 0.07
CA GLY A 283 8.49 -6.41 -0.79
C GLY A 283 9.64 -5.72 -1.50
N SER A 284 9.38 -4.58 -2.15
CA SER A 284 10.40 -3.78 -2.82
C SER A 284 11.50 -3.32 -1.85
N PHE A 285 11.11 -2.78 -0.66
CA PHE A 285 12.09 -2.42 0.37
C PHE A 285 12.97 -3.62 0.77
N SER A 286 12.34 -4.75 1.09
CA SER A 286 13.05 -5.93 1.62
C SER A 286 13.97 -6.56 0.57
N THR A 287 13.50 -6.67 -0.67
CA THR A 287 14.26 -7.25 -1.77
C THR A 287 15.41 -6.34 -2.19
N MET A 288 15.16 -5.03 -2.31
CA MET A 288 16.21 -4.05 -2.62
C MET A 288 17.30 -4.00 -1.55
N ARG A 289 16.96 -4.09 -0.27
CA ARG A 289 17.97 -4.18 0.81
C ARG A 289 18.87 -5.40 0.67
N LYS A 290 18.36 -6.49 0.16
CA LYS A 290 19.08 -7.76 0.05
C LYS A 290 19.80 -7.90 -1.28
N GLU A 291 19.17 -7.51 -2.38
CA GLU A 291 19.53 -7.95 -3.74
C GLU A 291 19.83 -6.81 -4.72
N ALA A 292 19.67 -5.53 -4.34
CA ALA A 292 19.97 -4.42 -5.24
C ALA A 292 21.43 -4.48 -5.76
N ALA A 293 21.64 -3.96 -6.98
CA ALA A 293 22.88 -4.08 -7.73
C ALA A 293 24.11 -3.46 -7.04
N SER A 294 23.94 -2.52 -6.12
CA SER A 294 25.04 -1.86 -5.43
C SER A 294 24.85 -1.82 -3.91
N ASP A 295 25.98 -1.74 -3.18
CA ASP A 295 25.97 -1.58 -1.71
C ASP A 295 25.26 -0.30 -1.28
N ASP A 296 25.43 0.79 -2.02
CA ASP A 296 24.80 2.06 -1.72
C ASP A 296 23.27 1.97 -1.89
N ALA A 297 22.80 1.28 -2.92
CA ALA A 297 21.37 1.02 -3.09
C ALA A 297 20.84 0.13 -1.96
N ARG A 298 21.54 -0.95 -1.57
CA ARG A 298 21.12 -1.82 -0.47
C ARG A 298 21.03 -1.07 0.86
N ARG A 299 22.03 -0.27 1.21
CA ARG A 299 22.06 0.54 2.44
C ARG A 299 21.14 1.75 2.37
N GLY A 300 20.88 2.25 1.17
CA GLY A 300 20.04 3.42 0.90
C GLY A 300 18.55 3.14 0.87
N GLN A 301 18.06 1.99 1.33
CA GLN A 301 16.63 1.74 1.40
C GLN A 301 16.04 2.26 2.72
N ARG A 302 14.90 2.94 2.63
CA ARG A 302 14.09 3.39 3.77
C ARG A 302 12.65 2.93 3.58
N LEU A 303 11.96 2.63 4.68
CA LEU A 303 10.56 2.20 4.71
C LEU A 303 9.78 3.06 5.71
N VAL A 304 8.68 3.65 5.27
CA VAL A 304 7.76 4.41 6.11
C VAL A 304 6.37 3.81 5.96
N LEU A 305 5.76 3.35 7.07
CA LEU A 305 4.44 2.72 7.08
C LEU A 305 3.52 3.42 8.08
N GLY A 306 2.55 4.16 7.57
CA GLY A 306 1.53 4.83 8.39
C GLY A 306 0.19 4.08 8.42
N PRO A 307 -0.79 4.54 9.20
CA PRO A 307 -2.12 3.91 9.29
C PRO A 307 -3.02 4.27 8.09
N TRP A 308 -2.43 4.59 6.95
CA TRP A 308 -3.10 5.19 5.80
C TRP A 308 -3.66 4.14 4.81
N PRO A 309 -4.75 4.48 4.10
CA PRO A 309 -5.21 3.79 2.92
C PRO A 309 -4.46 4.30 1.68
N HIS A 310 -4.86 3.85 0.48
CA HIS A 310 -4.32 4.40 -0.78
C HIS A 310 -4.64 5.90 -0.91
N GLY A 311 -3.64 6.75 -0.69
CA GLY A 311 -3.77 8.21 -0.49
C GLY A 311 -3.17 8.60 0.86
N TRP A 312 -1.88 8.30 1.02
CA TRP A 312 -1.11 8.44 2.26
C TRP A 312 -1.07 9.88 2.81
N ASN A 313 -0.96 9.98 4.14
CA ASN A 313 -0.72 11.23 4.88
C ASN A 313 -1.77 12.34 4.60
N ALA A 314 -3.00 11.95 4.22
CA ALA A 314 -4.03 12.89 3.81
C ALA A 314 -5.09 13.16 4.90
N SER A 315 -5.25 12.23 5.84
CA SER A 315 -6.24 12.29 6.92
C SER A 315 -5.75 11.51 8.12
N THR A 316 -6.16 11.93 9.32
CA THR A 316 -5.99 11.17 10.56
C THR A 316 -6.94 9.97 10.62
N THR A 317 -8.01 10.00 9.83
CA THR A 317 -9.07 8.97 9.81
C THR A 317 -8.87 8.02 8.63
N THR A 318 -8.95 6.73 8.90
CA THR A 318 -8.88 5.65 7.91
C THR A 318 -10.06 4.71 8.10
N GLY A 319 -11.02 4.73 7.16
CA GLY A 319 -12.32 4.10 7.35
C GLY A 319 -13.12 4.80 8.45
N GLU A 320 -13.49 4.08 9.51
CA GLU A 320 -14.22 4.60 10.66
C GLU A 320 -13.31 4.92 11.87
N VAL A 321 -11.99 4.67 11.76
CA VAL A 321 -11.06 4.85 12.88
C VAL A 321 -10.23 6.11 12.70
N ASP A 322 -10.26 6.99 13.69
CA ASP A 322 -9.38 8.15 13.81
C ASP A 322 -8.12 7.75 14.62
N PHE A 323 -6.96 7.83 13.98
CA PHE A 323 -5.66 7.53 14.58
C PHE A 323 -5.00 8.76 15.23
N GLY A 324 -5.67 9.92 15.19
CA GLY A 324 -5.23 11.19 15.77
C GLY A 324 -4.14 11.91 14.98
N ASP A 325 -3.85 13.16 15.36
CA ASP A 325 -2.93 14.05 14.64
C ASP A 325 -1.52 13.47 14.49
N ARG A 326 -1.08 12.66 15.45
CA ARG A 326 0.22 11.99 15.40
C ARG A 326 0.35 10.97 14.28
N SER A 327 -0.74 10.58 13.64
CA SER A 327 -0.70 9.67 12.48
C SER A 327 -0.19 10.35 11.22
N LEU A 328 -0.13 11.68 11.18
CA LEU A 328 0.38 12.46 10.07
C LEU A 328 1.86 12.82 10.30
N ILE A 329 2.60 12.96 9.21
CA ILE A 329 4.00 13.39 9.18
C ILE A 329 4.19 14.58 8.23
N ASN A 330 5.25 15.33 8.41
CA ASN A 330 5.66 16.36 7.47
C ASN A 330 6.41 15.71 6.30
N ASP A 331 5.66 15.27 5.30
CA ASP A 331 6.18 14.60 4.11
C ASP A 331 7.11 15.50 3.28
N GLU A 332 6.91 16.82 3.30
CA GLU A 332 7.77 17.76 2.58
C GLU A 332 9.18 17.82 3.21
N VAL A 333 9.26 17.86 4.54
CA VAL A 333 10.55 17.79 5.24
C VAL A 333 11.24 16.46 4.96
N MET A 334 10.53 15.35 5.08
CA MET A 334 11.08 14.01 4.83
C MET A 334 11.61 13.86 3.40
N MET A 335 10.86 14.35 2.42
CA MET A 335 11.26 14.31 1.01
C MET A 335 12.46 15.24 0.74
N LEU A 336 12.47 16.42 1.36
CA LEU A 336 13.57 17.37 1.21
C LEU A 336 14.87 16.80 1.77
N GLU A 337 14.87 16.26 2.99
CA GLU A 337 16.05 15.60 3.59
C GLU A 337 16.58 14.46 2.72
N TRP A 338 15.66 13.66 2.14
CA TRP A 338 16.01 12.59 1.24
C TRP A 338 16.72 13.07 -0.02
N PHE A 339 16.14 14.02 -0.74
CA PHE A 339 16.70 14.51 -1.99
C PHE A 339 17.91 15.41 -1.78
N ASP A 340 17.97 16.22 -0.73
CA ASP A 340 19.14 17.03 -0.40
C ASP A 340 20.37 16.15 -0.14
N HIS A 341 20.17 14.97 0.48
CA HIS A 341 21.27 14.03 0.67
C HIS A 341 21.82 13.51 -0.67
N TYR A 342 20.96 12.91 -1.50
CA TYR A 342 21.43 12.23 -2.71
C TYR A 342 21.77 13.18 -3.86
N LEU A 343 21.11 14.32 -3.97
CA LEU A 343 21.29 15.22 -5.10
C LEU A 343 22.21 16.41 -4.78
N LYS A 344 22.26 16.85 -3.52
CA LYS A 344 23.10 17.99 -3.09
C LYS A 344 24.24 17.62 -2.15
N GLY A 345 24.29 16.36 -1.67
CA GLY A 345 25.35 15.88 -0.78
C GLY A 345 25.21 16.35 0.67
N GLN A 346 24.03 16.79 1.09
CA GLN A 346 23.77 17.15 2.48
C GLN A 346 23.78 15.91 3.38
N PRO A 347 24.07 16.03 4.67
CA PRO A 347 23.96 14.92 5.60
C PRO A 347 22.52 14.40 5.67
N LEU A 348 22.34 13.06 5.59
CA LEU A 348 21.04 12.44 5.84
C LEU A 348 20.73 12.45 7.34
N ALA A 349 19.49 12.78 7.70
CA ALA A 349 19.04 12.68 9.08
C ALA A 349 19.28 11.27 9.66
N LYS A 350 19.77 11.23 10.90
CA LYS A 350 20.08 9.96 11.58
C LYS A 350 18.79 9.32 12.08
N ARG A 351 18.11 8.60 11.20
CA ARG A 351 16.93 7.78 11.52
C ARG A 351 17.19 6.33 11.17
N ALA A 352 16.51 5.44 11.87
CA ALA A 352 16.51 4.02 11.53
C ALA A 352 15.95 3.79 10.12
N PRO A 353 16.32 2.67 9.46
CA PRO A 353 15.86 2.36 8.11
C PRO A 353 14.35 2.20 7.96
N VAL A 354 13.65 1.86 9.05
CA VAL A 354 12.20 1.63 9.05
C VAL A 354 11.56 2.56 10.08
N LEU A 355 10.53 3.27 9.65
CA LEU A 355 9.64 4.07 10.49
C LEU A 355 8.23 3.53 10.33
N LEU A 356 7.63 3.00 11.39
CA LEU A 356 6.29 2.42 11.33
C LEU A 356 5.37 2.98 12.42
N PHE A 357 4.10 3.11 12.08
CA PHE A 357 3.06 3.51 13.02
C PHE A 357 2.42 2.27 13.66
N VAL A 358 2.49 2.17 14.97
CA VAL A 358 1.84 1.12 15.75
C VAL A 358 0.41 1.56 16.05
N MET A 359 -0.54 1.02 15.31
CA MET A 359 -1.97 1.29 15.50
C MET A 359 -2.44 0.74 16.87
N GLY A 360 -3.51 1.27 17.43
CA GLY A 360 -4.00 0.94 18.77
C GLY A 360 -3.23 1.67 19.87
N ARG A 361 -1.90 1.71 19.79
CA ARG A 361 -1.02 2.57 20.58
C ARG A 361 -0.94 3.98 20.01
N ASN A 362 -1.12 4.08 18.69
CA ASN A 362 -1.09 5.31 17.91
C ASN A 362 0.22 6.11 18.06
N GLU A 363 1.33 5.42 17.88
CA GLU A 363 2.67 5.98 18.00
C GLU A 363 3.57 5.54 16.83
N TRP A 364 4.44 6.46 16.37
CA TRP A 364 5.53 6.12 15.46
C TRP A 364 6.68 5.46 16.21
N ARG A 365 7.31 4.49 15.53
CA ARG A 365 8.46 3.76 16.07
C ARG A 365 9.50 3.51 15.00
N GLU A 366 10.74 3.81 15.32
CA GLU A 366 11.89 3.49 14.49
C GLU A 366 12.35 2.05 14.71
N GLU A 367 12.70 1.36 13.61
CA GLU A 367 13.15 -0.01 13.60
C GLU A 367 14.34 -0.21 12.66
N GLN A 368 15.25 -1.13 13.01
CA GLN A 368 16.46 -1.37 12.23
C GLN A 368 16.23 -2.22 10.98
N GLU A 369 15.14 -2.97 10.95
CA GLU A 369 14.85 -3.94 9.90
C GLU A 369 13.37 -4.27 9.81
N TRP A 370 13.00 -4.94 8.73
CA TRP A 370 11.70 -5.55 8.54
C TRP A 370 11.85 -6.93 7.83
N PRO A 371 11.16 -8.03 8.28
CA PRO A 371 10.44 -8.12 9.56
C PRO A 371 11.37 -7.90 10.76
N LEU A 372 10.81 -7.56 11.93
CA LEU A 372 11.60 -7.26 13.13
C LEU A 372 12.24 -8.56 13.68
N ALA A 373 13.56 -8.57 13.96
CA ALA A 373 14.27 -9.75 14.46
C ALA A 373 13.73 -10.26 15.81
N ARG A 374 13.14 -9.36 16.63
CA ARG A 374 12.54 -9.73 17.91
C ARG A 374 11.13 -10.31 17.81
N THR A 375 10.55 -10.37 16.60
CA THR A 375 9.22 -10.96 16.40
C THR A 375 9.22 -12.44 16.74
N VAL A 376 8.29 -12.86 17.57
CA VAL A 376 8.01 -14.27 17.87
C VAL A 376 6.73 -14.66 17.11
N TYR A 377 6.87 -15.58 16.17
CA TYR A 377 5.72 -16.11 15.45
C TYR A 377 5.01 -17.14 16.30
N GLN A 378 3.74 -16.90 16.61
CA GLN A 378 2.92 -17.75 17.46
C GLN A 378 1.71 -18.28 16.69
N ASP A 379 1.50 -19.59 16.77
CA ASP A 379 0.31 -20.25 16.24
C ASP A 379 -0.90 -19.98 17.15
N TRP A 380 -2.01 -19.55 16.53
CA TRP A 380 -3.32 -19.44 17.16
C TRP A 380 -4.31 -20.32 16.39
N TYR A 381 -4.79 -21.36 17.05
CA TYR A 381 -5.59 -22.41 16.43
C TYR A 381 -7.07 -22.08 16.41
N LEU A 382 -7.71 -22.46 15.31
CA LEU A 382 -9.15 -22.48 15.15
C LEU A 382 -9.71 -23.73 15.84
N HIS A 383 -10.83 -23.59 16.54
CA HIS A 383 -11.53 -24.70 17.21
C HIS A 383 -12.93 -24.87 16.67
N ALA A 384 -13.44 -26.12 16.64
CA ALA A 384 -14.75 -26.45 16.09
C ALA A 384 -15.95 -25.79 16.81
N ASN A 385 -15.73 -25.26 18.00
CA ASN A 385 -16.72 -24.47 18.76
C ASN A 385 -16.66 -22.96 18.47
N GLY A 386 -15.87 -22.52 17.46
CA GLY A 386 -15.71 -21.10 17.14
C GLY A 386 -14.72 -20.35 18.04
N THR A 387 -13.94 -21.05 18.85
CA THR A 387 -12.89 -20.42 19.67
C THR A 387 -11.59 -20.27 18.86
N LEU A 388 -10.84 -19.21 19.16
CA LEU A 388 -9.47 -18.97 18.70
C LEU A 388 -8.53 -18.97 19.92
N SER A 389 -7.50 -19.81 19.93
CA SER A 389 -6.57 -19.87 21.06
C SER A 389 -5.17 -20.37 20.68
N PRO A 390 -4.12 -20.09 21.47
CA PRO A 390 -2.78 -20.62 21.22
C PRO A 390 -2.66 -22.14 21.47
N GLU A 391 -3.60 -22.76 22.18
CA GLU A 391 -3.61 -24.19 22.43
C GLU A 391 -4.10 -24.95 21.18
N PRO A 392 -3.41 -26.03 20.76
CA PRO A 392 -3.86 -26.83 19.64
C PRO A 392 -5.15 -27.60 19.96
N PRO A 393 -6.01 -27.89 18.96
CA PRO A 393 -7.19 -28.71 19.18
C PRO A 393 -6.84 -30.15 19.58
N GLU A 394 -7.48 -30.66 20.62
CA GLU A 394 -7.26 -32.01 21.13
C GLU A 394 -8.12 -33.08 20.43
N ALA A 395 -9.28 -32.69 19.91
CA ALA A 395 -10.21 -33.60 19.26
C ALA A 395 -9.68 -34.08 17.91
N ASP A 396 -9.80 -35.36 17.62
CA ASP A 396 -9.38 -35.96 16.33
C ASP A 396 -10.28 -35.51 15.18
N SER A 397 -11.50 -35.08 15.47
CA SER A 397 -12.45 -34.54 14.49
C SER A 397 -12.95 -33.16 14.90
N GLY A 398 -13.05 -32.28 13.93
CA GLY A 398 -13.61 -30.93 14.10
C GLY A 398 -13.80 -30.32 12.73
N ARG A 399 -15.07 -30.11 12.34
CA ARG A 399 -15.43 -29.54 11.04
C ARG A 399 -16.56 -28.56 11.20
N LEU A 400 -16.38 -27.36 10.63
CA LEU A 400 -17.44 -26.37 10.43
C LEU A 400 -17.72 -26.27 8.92
N SER A 401 -18.96 -25.95 8.55
CA SER A 401 -19.32 -25.84 7.15
C SER A 401 -20.27 -24.68 6.93
N TYR A 402 -20.19 -24.10 5.72
CA TYR A 402 -21.11 -23.08 5.24
C TYR A 402 -21.42 -23.32 3.75
N LEU A 403 -22.48 -22.68 3.26
CA LEU A 403 -22.80 -22.66 1.84
C LEU A 403 -22.33 -21.33 1.26
N TYR A 404 -21.53 -21.38 0.22
CA TYR A 404 -21.16 -20.21 -0.56
C TYR A 404 -21.99 -20.18 -1.84
N ASP A 405 -22.80 -19.13 -1.96
CA ASP A 405 -23.56 -18.82 -3.17
C ASP A 405 -22.87 -17.64 -3.91
N PRO A 406 -22.30 -17.87 -5.11
CA PRO A 406 -21.71 -16.78 -5.89
C PRO A 406 -22.71 -15.72 -6.35
N ALA A 407 -24.03 -15.98 -6.30
CA ALA A 407 -25.06 -14.99 -6.61
C ALA A 407 -25.34 -14.04 -5.45
N ASP A 408 -25.04 -14.46 -4.19
CA ASP A 408 -25.12 -13.62 -2.97
C ASP A 408 -23.77 -13.59 -2.23
N PRO A 409 -22.72 -13.00 -2.82
CA PRO A 409 -21.40 -12.99 -2.21
C PRO A 409 -21.33 -12.08 -0.99
N VAL A 410 -20.43 -12.41 -0.05
CA VAL A 410 -20.11 -11.51 1.08
C VAL A 410 -19.62 -10.15 0.55
N PRO A 411 -20.28 -9.05 0.92
CA PRO A 411 -19.90 -7.74 0.44
C PRO A 411 -18.56 -7.28 1.03
N THR A 412 -17.82 -6.50 0.25
CA THR A 412 -16.63 -5.82 0.74
C THR A 412 -17.02 -4.78 1.80
N LEU A 413 -16.44 -4.91 2.99
CA LEU A 413 -16.55 -3.95 4.07
C LEU A 413 -15.15 -3.72 4.67
N GLY A 414 -14.59 -2.55 4.40
CA GLY A 414 -13.24 -2.20 4.82
C GLY A 414 -12.12 -2.94 4.07
N GLY A 415 -10.89 -2.69 4.50
CA GLY A 415 -9.67 -3.33 4.00
C GLY A 415 -8.92 -2.55 2.95
N ASN A 416 -8.02 -3.27 2.28
CA ASN A 416 -7.10 -2.72 1.27
C ASN A 416 -7.79 -2.64 -0.09
N ILE A 417 -8.53 -1.58 -0.33
CA ILE A 417 -9.26 -1.32 -1.57
C ILE A 417 -9.08 0.14 -2.02
N MET A 418 -9.13 0.40 -3.31
CA MET A 418 -8.90 1.75 -3.84
C MET A 418 -10.09 2.70 -3.67
N ARG A 419 -11.30 2.17 -3.51
CA ARG A 419 -12.53 3.00 -3.40
C ARG A 419 -12.58 3.72 -2.06
N PRO A 420 -12.63 5.07 -2.05
CA PRO A 420 -12.56 5.86 -0.82
C PRO A 420 -13.60 5.48 0.24
N GLU A 421 -14.82 5.16 -0.18
CA GLU A 421 -15.95 4.82 0.67
C GLU A 421 -15.88 3.42 1.29
N LEU A 422 -14.96 2.57 0.82
CA LEU A 422 -14.84 1.16 1.27
C LEU A 422 -13.48 0.83 1.86
N ARG A 423 -12.50 1.77 1.84
CA ARG A 423 -11.12 1.50 2.25
C ARG A 423 -10.86 1.82 3.71
N GLY A 424 -10.08 0.97 4.39
CA GLY A 424 -9.63 1.21 5.76
C GLY A 424 -10.25 0.28 6.79
N ALA A 425 -10.22 0.72 8.04
CA ALA A 425 -10.80 0.01 9.18
C ALA A 425 -12.31 0.30 9.29
N PHE A 426 -13.12 -0.75 9.23
CA PHE A 426 -14.57 -0.67 9.35
C PHE A 426 -15.08 -1.69 10.37
N ASP A 427 -16.13 -1.34 11.10
CA ASP A 427 -16.80 -2.29 11.96
C ASP A 427 -17.44 -3.41 11.13
N GLN A 428 -17.13 -4.64 11.47
CA GLN A 428 -17.60 -5.84 10.76
C GLN A 428 -18.96 -6.35 11.28
N ALA A 429 -19.54 -5.74 12.30
CA ALA A 429 -20.85 -6.11 12.86
C ALA A 429 -21.98 -6.19 11.82
N PRO A 430 -22.05 -5.34 10.76
CA PRO A 430 -23.04 -5.49 9.70
C PRO A 430 -23.01 -6.84 8.97
N LEU A 431 -21.91 -7.58 9.03
CA LEU A 431 -21.77 -8.90 8.44
C LEU A 431 -22.10 -10.06 9.38
N ASP A 432 -22.40 -9.78 10.66
CA ASP A 432 -22.57 -10.83 11.68
C ASP A 432 -23.82 -11.70 11.47
N SER A 433 -24.81 -11.20 10.74
CA SER A 433 -26.01 -11.97 10.36
C SER A 433 -25.81 -12.97 9.22
N ARG A 434 -24.63 -12.99 8.57
CA ARG A 434 -24.35 -13.92 7.45
C ARG A 434 -23.90 -15.28 7.97
N ASP A 435 -24.51 -16.33 7.45
CA ASP A 435 -24.20 -17.73 7.77
C ASP A 435 -23.05 -18.30 6.91
N ASP A 436 -22.62 -17.56 5.87
CA ASP A 436 -21.51 -17.93 4.98
C ASP A 436 -20.15 -17.35 5.45
N ILE A 437 -20.08 -16.91 6.70
CA ILE A 437 -18.86 -16.48 7.39
C ILE A 437 -18.68 -17.31 8.66
N LEU A 438 -17.60 -18.10 8.72
CA LEU A 438 -17.18 -18.76 9.95
C LEU A 438 -16.35 -17.79 10.80
N ARG A 439 -16.70 -17.68 12.09
CA ARG A 439 -16.06 -16.76 13.03
C ARG A 439 -15.39 -17.52 14.15
N PHE A 440 -14.14 -17.15 14.41
CA PHE A 440 -13.33 -17.73 15.49
C PHE A 440 -12.86 -16.60 16.40
N LEU A 441 -13.29 -16.62 17.65
CA LEU A 441 -13.10 -15.52 18.60
C LEU A 441 -12.24 -15.98 19.79
N SER A 442 -11.23 -15.18 20.14
CA SER A 442 -10.43 -15.44 21.34
C SER A 442 -11.18 -15.08 22.63
N LYS A 443 -10.66 -15.54 23.76
CA LYS A 443 -11.01 -14.94 25.07
C LYS A 443 -10.54 -13.48 25.09
N PRO A 444 -11.12 -12.63 25.96
CA PRO A 444 -10.57 -11.30 26.23
C PRO A 444 -9.10 -11.42 26.64
N LEU A 445 -8.24 -10.57 26.08
CA LEU A 445 -6.83 -10.53 26.45
C LEU A 445 -6.68 -10.02 27.90
N ALA A 446 -5.90 -10.73 28.70
CA ALA A 446 -5.59 -10.29 30.05
C ALA A 446 -4.60 -9.12 30.09
N GLU A 447 -3.76 -9.03 29.07
CA GLU A 447 -2.72 -8.00 28.92
C GLU A 447 -2.66 -7.48 27.50
N ALA A 448 -2.08 -6.30 27.31
CA ALA A 448 -1.84 -5.75 25.98
C ALA A 448 -0.95 -6.70 25.15
N MET A 449 -1.26 -6.86 23.86
CA MET A 449 -0.55 -7.70 22.92
C MET A 449 -0.29 -6.95 21.63
N GLU A 450 0.97 -6.79 21.26
CA GLU A 450 1.36 -6.18 20.00
C GLU A 450 1.58 -7.24 18.91
N ILE A 451 0.91 -7.05 17.78
CA ILE A 451 1.09 -7.80 16.53
C ILE A 451 1.78 -6.87 15.54
N THR A 452 3.04 -7.11 15.22
CA THR A 452 3.80 -6.32 14.23
C THR A 452 4.61 -7.24 13.32
N GLY A 453 4.21 -7.33 12.06
CA GLY A 453 4.85 -8.20 11.07
C GLY A 453 3.87 -8.81 10.07
N PRO A 454 4.36 -9.73 9.21
CA PRO A 454 3.53 -10.48 8.28
C PRO A 454 2.61 -11.46 9.01
N VAL A 455 1.35 -11.55 8.56
CA VAL A 455 0.31 -12.43 9.10
C VAL A 455 -0.07 -13.46 8.06
N SER A 456 -0.06 -14.75 8.40
CA SER A 456 -0.49 -15.83 7.53
C SER A 456 -1.49 -16.77 8.21
N LEU A 457 -2.28 -17.48 7.40
CA LEU A 457 -3.20 -18.52 7.86
C LEU A 457 -2.89 -19.81 7.14
N ARG A 458 -2.71 -20.90 7.88
CA ARG A 458 -2.76 -22.25 7.35
C ARG A 458 -4.14 -22.84 7.59
N LEU A 459 -4.85 -23.09 6.49
CA LEU A 459 -6.24 -23.52 6.50
C LEU A 459 -6.35 -24.92 5.90
N PHE A 460 -6.89 -25.86 6.66
CA PHE A 460 -7.32 -27.16 6.15
C PHE A 460 -8.79 -27.06 5.75
N ALA A 461 -9.07 -27.22 4.46
CA ALA A 461 -10.43 -27.05 3.96
C ALA A 461 -10.73 -27.99 2.79
N ALA A 462 -12.03 -28.23 2.57
CA ALA A 462 -12.57 -28.97 1.44
C ALA A 462 -13.79 -28.26 0.88
N THR A 463 -14.05 -28.46 -0.41
CA THR A 463 -15.28 -28.02 -1.09
C THR A 463 -15.89 -29.17 -1.86
N ASP A 464 -17.19 -29.13 -2.13
CA ASP A 464 -17.84 -30.02 -3.08
C ASP A 464 -17.80 -29.50 -4.53
N GLY A 465 -17.18 -28.31 -4.75
CA GLY A 465 -16.90 -27.72 -6.06
C GLY A 465 -15.59 -28.21 -6.66
N LEU A 466 -15.36 -27.86 -7.94
CA LEU A 466 -14.09 -28.11 -8.63
C LEU A 466 -13.06 -27.00 -8.39
N ASP A 467 -13.51 -25.84 -7.90
CA ASP A 467 -12.72 -24.70 -7.46
C ASP A 467 -13.52 -23.86 -6.46
N THR A 468 -12.87 -23.01 -5.69
CA THR A 468 -13.48 -22.03 -4.80
C THR A 468 -12.42 -21.02 -4.38
N ASP A 469 -12.81 -19.99 -3.63
CA ASP A 469 -11.87 -19.09 -2.94
C ASP A 469 -12.02 -19.27 -1.44
N TYR A 470 -10.90 -19.16 -0.71
CA TYR A 470 -10.90 -19.03 0.73
C TYR A 470 -10.32 -17.66 1.10
N MET A 471 -11.10 -16.92 1.84
CA MET A 471 -10.75 -15.60 2.35
C MET A 471 -10.68 -15.60 3.85
N ALA A 472 -9.73 -14.87 4.41
CA ALA A 472 -9.60 -14.72 5.84
C ALA A 472 -9.35 -13.27 6.22
N LYS A 473 -10.07 -12.75 7.24
CA LYS A 473 -9.84 -11.45 7.86
C LYS A 473 -9.34 -11.63 9.28
N LEU A 474 -8.32 -10.87 9.67
CA LEU A 474 -7.95 -10.66 11.07
C LEU A 474 -8.63 -9.39 11.56
N ILE A 475 -9.32 -9.51 12.67
CA ILE A 475 -10.18 -8.46 13.24
C ILE A 475 -9.79 -8.27 14.70
N VAL A 476 -9.74 -7.03 15.16
CA VAL A 476 -9.73 -6.70 16.58
C VAL A 476 -11.15 -6.42 17.04
N VAL A 477 -11.61 -7.15 18.04
CA VAL A 477 -12.87 -6.84 18.73
C VAL A 477 -12.54 -6.06 19.98
N LYS A 478 -12.96 -4.82 20.03
CA LYS A 478 -12.71 -3.92 21.15
C LYS A 478 -13.50 -4.36 22.38
N ALA A 479 -13.00 -4.05 23.58
CA ALA A 479 -13.74 -4.29 24.81
C ALA A 479 -15.10 -3.58 24.83
N THR A 480 -15.28 -2.54 24.04
CA THR A 480 -16.53 -1.77 23.85
C THR A 480 -17.50 -2.42 22.87
N GLY A 481 -17.05 -3.39 22.06
CA GLY A 481 -17.87 -4.23 21.20
C GLY A 481 -17.62 -4.08 19.70
N GLU A 482 -17.01 -2.98 19.22
CA GLU A 482 -16.73 -2.73 17.81
C GLU A 482 -15.70 -3.75 17.30
N ALA A 483 -15.84 -4.18 16.07
CA ALA A 483 -15.00 -5.23 15.45
C ALA A 483 -14.29 -4.71 14.20
N TYR A 484 -13.11 -4.11 14.34
CA TYR A 484 -12.40 -3.50 13.21
C TYR A 484 -11.47 -4.48 12.49
N ASN A 485 -11.57 -4.53 11.17
CA ASN A 485 -10.64 -5.29 10.33
C ASN A 485 -9.22 -4.69 10.39
N LEU A 486 -8.21 -5.55 10.54
CA LEU A 486 -6.78 -5.15 10.51
C LEU A 486 -6.14 -5.49 9.18
N VAL A 487 -6.29 -6.74 8.72
CA VAL A 487 -5.69 -7.24 7.49
C VAL A 487 -6.49 -8.43 6.99
N ASP A 488 -6.50 -8.62 5.67
CA ASP A 488 -7.16 -9.75 5.04
C ASP A 488 -6.31 -10.38 3.93
N GLY A 489 -6.67 -11.58 3.54
CA GLY A 489 -6.03 -12.30 2.45
C GLY A 489 -6.98 -13.29 1.80
N VAL A 490 -6.55 -13.79 0.63
CA VAL A 490 -7.29 -14.73 -0.20
C VAL A 490 -6.36 -15.78 -0.79
N ILE A 491 -6.91 -16.97 -1.03
CA ILE A 491 -6.33 -17.97 -1.93
C ILE A 491 -7.44 -18.53 -2.81
N ARG A 492 -7.24 -18.48 -4.13
CA ARG A 492 -8.06 -19.24 -5.08
C ARG A 492 -7.56 -20.68 -5.09
N ALA A 493 -8.41 -21.62 -4.73
CA ALA A 493 -8.04 -22.98 -4.38
C ALA A 493 -7.28 -23.73 -5.49
N ARG A 494 -7.54 -23.44 -6.77
CA ARG A 494 -6.79 -24.01 -7.90
C ARG A 494 -5.31 -23.59 -7.91
N TYR A 495 -4.93 -22.51 -7.20
CA TYR A 495 -3.55 -22.01 -7.09
C TYR A 495 -2.86 -22.35 -5.77
N ARG A 496 -3.39 -23.31 -5.00
CA ARG A 496 -2.81 -23.74 -3.71
C ARG A 496 -1.35 -24.19 -3.79
N ASN A 497 -0.89 -24.64 -4.95
CA ASN A 497 0.48 -25.13 -5.17
C ASN A 497 1.35 -24.14 -5.98
N GLY A 498 0.92 -22.89 -6.09
CA GLY A 498 1.61 -21.84 -6.87
C GLY A 498 0.74 -21.25 -7.98
N PHE A 499 1.20 -20.13 -8.54
CA PHE A 499 0.37 -19.30 -9.41
C PHE A 499 0.60 -19.51 -10.91
N THR A 500 1.54 -20.38 -11.30
CA THR A 500 1.86 -20.62 -12.72
C THR A 500 0.93 -21.65 -13.38
N THR A 501 0.53 -22.67 -12.63
CA THR A 501 -0.26 -23.79 -13.17
C THR A 501 -1.45 -24.07 -12.27
N PRO A 502 -2.68 -23.76 -12.71
CA PRO A 502 -3.88 -24.02 -11.93
C PRO A 502 -4.17 -25.53 -11.86
N GLN A 503 -4.60 -26.00 -10.68
CA GLN A 503 -4.95 -27.39 -10.43
C GLN A 503 -6.34 -27.45 -9.78
N LEU A 504 -7.33 -27.95 -10.53
CA LEU A 504 -8.69 -28.13 -9.99
C LEU A 504 -8.69 -29.06 -8.78
N LEU A 505 -9.69 -28.89 -7.95
CA LEU A 505 -9.90 -29.69 -6.75
C LEU A 505 -10.63 -30.99 -7.07
N LYS A 506 -10.45 -31.99 -6.22
CA LYS A 506 -11.36 -33.15 -6.16
C LYS A 506 -12.40 -32.84 -5.08
N PRO A 507 -13.68 -32.88 -5.42
CA PRO A 507 -14.76 -32.60 -4.48
C PRO A 507 -14.67 -33.45 -3.21
N GLY A 508 -14.72 -32.78 -2.05
CA GLY A 508 -14.65 -33.40 -0.73
C GLY A 508 -13.25 -33.77 -0.22
N GLU A 509 -12.20 -33.69 -1.06
CA GLU A 509 -10.82 -33.89 -0.61
C GLU A 509 -10.35 -32.71 0.25
N VAL A 510 -9.69 -32.99 1.35
CA VAL A 510 -9.11 -31.99 2.26
C VAL A 510 -7.75 -31.57 1.74
N TYR A 511 -7.56 -30.25 1.58
CA TYR A 511 -6.28 -29.65 1.20
C TYR A 511 -5.82 -28.66 2.28
N GLU A 512 -4.52 -28.49 2.40
CA GLU A 512 -3.91 -27.39 3.15
C GLU A 512 -3.75 -26.18 2.21
N TYR A 513 -4.18 -25.02 2.70
CA TYR A 513 -4.04 -23.74 2.00
C TYR A 513 -3.20 -22.80 2.86
N GLU A 514 -2.26 -22.13 2.22
CA GLU A 514 -1.56 -21.00 2.83
C GLU A 514 -2.18 -19.69 2.32
N ILE A 515 -2.76 -18.91 3.24
CA ILE A 515 -3.34 -17.61 2.93
C ILE A 515 -2.42 -16.55 3.53
N ASP A 516 -1.66 -15.89 2.65
CA ASP A 516 -0.91 -14.70 3.01
C ASP A 516 -1.87 -13.51 3.12
N ARG A 517 -1.91 -12.88 4.29
CA ARG A 517 -2.77 -11.73 4.57
C ARG A 517 -2.04 -10.40 4.49
N GLY A 518 -0.75 -10.37 4.13
CA GLY A 518 0.08 -9.18 4.17
C GLY A 518 0.61 -8.93 5.58
N ALA A 519 0.68 -7.68 5.99
CA ALA A 519 1.30 -7.29 7.25
C ALA A 519 0.46 -6.23 7.99
N THR A 520 0.66 -6.13 9.30
CA THR A 520 0.07 -5.07 10.13
C THR A 520 0.99 -4.71 11.29
N SER A 521 0.70 -3.60 11.96
CA SER A 521 1.27 -3.24 13.26
C SER A 521 0.15 -2.68 14.12
N TYR A 522 -0.27 -3.45 15.13
CA TYR A 522 -1.38 -3.10 16.00
C TYR A 522 -1.14 -3.61 17.43
N GLU A 523 -1.35 -2.76 18.43
CA GLU A 523 -1.38 -3.14 19.83
C GLU A 523 -2.84 -3.28 20.31
N LEU A 524 -3.21 -4.52 20.68
CA LEU A 524 -4.49 -4.80 21.34
C LEU A 524 -4.39 -4.44 22.81
N ALA A 525 -5.40 -3.78 23.34
CA ALA A 525 -5.50 -3.44 24.76
C ALA A 525 -5.99 -4.64 25.60
N PRO A 526 -5.77 -4.62 26.94
CA PRO A 526 -6.45 -5.56 27.82
C PRO A 526 -7.97 -5.49 27.66
N GLY A 527 -8.62 -6.65 27.56
CA GLY A 527 -10.06 -6.76 27.29
C GLY A 527 -10.43 -6.87 25.82
N ASP A 528 -9.59 -6.41 24.89
CA ASP A 528 -9.76 -6.66 23.44
C ASP A 528 -9.69 -8.15 23.14
N ARG A 529 -10.23 -8.57 21.98
CA ARG A 529 -10.17 -9.95 21.50
C ARG A 529 -9.67 -9.98 20.06
N LEU A 530 -9.06 -11.09 19.69
CA LEU A 530 -8.81 -11.44 18.30
C LEU A 530 -9.99 -12.19 17.70
N ARG A 531 -10.34 -11.87 16.45
CA ARG A 531 -11.33 -12.60 15.67
C ARG A 531 -10.74 -12.94 14.30
N ILE A 532 -10.98 -14.16 13.85
CA ILE A 532 -10.70 -14.61 12.47
C ILE A 532 -12.03 -14.92 11.81
N ASP A 533 -12.31 -14.26 10.69
CA ASP A 533 -13.43 -14.56 9.82
C ASP A 533 -12.93 -15.33 8.59
N ILE A 534 -13.60 -16.43 8.24
CA ILE A 534 -13.32 -17.24 7.05
C ILE A 534 -14.57 -17.31 6.19
N THR A 535 -14.43 -17.00 4.92
CA THR A 535 -15.50 -17.04 3.92
C THR A 535 -14.94 -17.37 2.52
N SER A 536 -15.79 -17.36 1.48
CA SER A 536 -15.39 -17.64 0.09
C SER A 536 -15.51 -16.44 -0.85
N SER A 537 -15.80 -15.25 -0.34
CA SER A 537 -15.98 -14.08 -1.19
C SER A 537 -15.68 -12.76 -0.46
N ASN A 538 -15.36 -11.72 -1.22
CA ASN A 538 -15.18 -10.33 -0.78
C ASN A 538 -15.49 -9.44 -2.00
N PHE A 539 -16.77 -9.36 -2.34
CA PHE A 539 -17.24 -8.72 -3.56
C PHE A 539 -17.70 -7.28 -3.27
N PRO A 540 -17.35 -6.31 -4.10
CA PRO A 540 -16.73 -6.42 -5.42
C PRO A 540 -15.20 -6.21 -5.42
N ARG A 541 -14.52 -6.18 -4.28
CA ARG A 541 -13.05 -6.07 -4.28
C ARG A 541 -12.43 -7.14 -5.17
N LEU A 542 -12.83 -8.40 -4.96
CA LEU A 542 -12.42 -9.53 -5.77
C LEU A 542 -13.59 -10.08 -6.59
N ASN A 543 -13.29 -10.70 -7.73
CA ASN A 543 -14.31 -11.37 -8.51
C ASN A 543 -14.84 -12.59 -7.77
N ARG A 544 -16.11 -12.91 -8.01
CA ARG A 544 -16.74 -14.12 -7.50
C ARG A 544 -16.13 -15.38 -8.15
N ASN A 545 -15.76 -16.39 -7.35
CA ASN A 545 -15.44 -17.69 -7.89
C ASN A 545 -16.74 -18.42 -8.22
N PRO A 546 -16.94 -18.91 -9.45
CA PRO A 546 -18.18 -19.59 -9.84
C PRO A 546 -18.32 -21.00 -9.26
N ASN A 547 -17.30 -21.56 -8.58
CA ASN A 547 -17.19 -22.93 -8.03
C ASN A 547 -17.23 -24.05 -9.07
N THR A 548 -17.38 -23.75 -10.35
CA THR A 548 -17.54 -24.72 -11.45
C THR A 548 -16.21 -25.26 -11.99
N GLY A 549 -15.08 -24.59 -11.65
CA GLY A 549 -13.78 -24.89 -12.25
C GLY A 549 -13.57 -24.30 -13.65
N ALA A 550 -14.58 -23.66 -14.23
CA ALA A 550 -14.48 -22.97 -15.52
C ALA A 550 -13.52 -21.75 -15.47
N ALA A 551 -13.17 -21.21 -16.64
CA ALA A 551 -12.47 -19.92 -16.75
C ALA A 551 -13.41 -18.82 -16.26
N PHE A 552 -13.02 -18.17 -15.14
CA PHE A 552 -13.90 -17.23 -14.42
C PHE A 552 -14.34 -16.03 -15.26
N ALA A 553 -13.49 -15.61 -16.21
CA ALA A 553 -13.79 -14.46 -17.07
C ALA A 553 -14.78 -14.77 -18.19
N GLU A 554 -14.98 -16.06 -18.51
CA GLU A 554 -15.76 -16.50 -19.66
C GLU A 554 -17.13 -17.07 -19.30
N THR A 555 -17.30 -17.52 -18.05
CA THR A 555 -18.52 -18.19 -17.63
C THR A 555 -19.55 -17.24 -17.04
N VAL A 556 -20.82 -17.56 -17.29
CA VAL A 556 -21.99 -17.00 -16.58
C VAL A 556 -22.58 -18.02 -15.60
N GLU A 557 -22.13 -19.28 -15.68
CA GLU A 557 -22.62 -20.34 -14.81
C GLU A 557 -22.01 -20.21 -13.42
N MET A 558 -22.85 -20.34 -12.41
CA MET A 558 -22.48 -20.33 -10.99
C MET A 558 -23.07 -21.55 -10.31
N ARG A 559 -22.34 -22.07 -9.32
CA ARG A 559 -22.75 -23.19 -8.51
C ARG A 559 -22.63 -22.84 -7.04
N VAL A 560 -23.72 -23.05 -6.28
CA VAL A 560 -23.64 -23.05 -4.82
C VAL A 560 -22.76 -24.22 -4.38
N ALA A 561 -21.78 -23.97 -3.52
CA ALA A 561 -20.86 -24.99 -3.04
C ALA A 561 -20.81 -25.02 -1.52
N ARG A 562 -20.74 -26.25 -0.96
CA ARG A 562 -20.52 -26.45 0.46
C ARG A 562 -19.03 -26.39 0.76
N GLN A 563 -18.67 -25.47 1.61
CA GLN A 563 -17.33 -25.33 2.12
C GLN A 563 -17.22 -26.01 3.49
N SER A 564 -16.10 -26.67 3.74
CA SER A 564 -15.79 -27.30 5.02
C SER A 564 -14.42 -26.84 5.49
N VAL A 565 -14.35 -26.31 6.69
CA VAL A 565 -13.13 -25.90 7.37
C VAL A 565 -12.86 -26.86 8.51
N PHE A 566 -11.65 -27.36 8.60
CA PHE A 566 -11.25 -28.34 9.61
C PHE A 566 -10.45 -27.67 10.71
N ALA A 567 -10.80 -28.00 11.94
CA ALA A 567 -10.23 -27.46 13.18
C ALA A 567 -10.08 -28.61 14.19
N SER A 568 -9.16 -29.55 13.88
CA SER A 568 -8.95 -30.78 14.63
C SER A 568 -7.47 -31.06 14.84
N LYS A 569 -7.15 -32.01 15.68
CA LYS A 569 -5.76 -32.48 15.88
C LYS A 569 -5.11 -32.96 14.58
N VAL A 570 -5.87 -33.59 13.69
CA VAL A 570 -5.38 -34.10 12.40
C VAL A 570 -5.23 -32.98 11.36
N HIS A 571 -6.13 -32.01 11.39
CA HIS A 571 -6.15 -30.85 10.49
C HIS A 571 -6.21 -29.53 11.30
N PRO A 572 -5.08 -29.10 11.88
CA PRO A 572 -5.04 -27.98 12.81
C PRO A 572 -4.94 -26.65 12.07
N SER A 573 -6.09 -26.15 11.58
CA SER A 573 -6.14 -24.81 10.98
C SER A 573 -5.74 -23.75 12.00
N ARG A 574 -4.86 -22.81 11.59
CA ARG A 574 -4.30 -21.81 12.50
C ARG A 574 -3.85 -20.55 11.81
N VAL A 575 -3.98 -19.42 12.50
CA VAL A 575 -3.31 -18.19 12.13
C VAL A 575 -1.94 -18.11 12.79
N ILE A 576 -0.97 -17.62 12.06
CA ILE A 576 0.41 -17.38 12.53
C ILE A 576 0.53 -15.87 12.75
N LEU A 577 0.67 -15.47 14.02
CA LEU A 577 0.71 -14.07 14.44
C LEU A 577 2.14 -13.64 14.78
N PRO A 578 2.61 -12.48 14.24
CA PRO A 578 3.91 -11.90 14.57
C PRO A 578 3.81 -11.11 15.89
N ILE A 579 3.99 -11.78 17.00
CA ILE A 579 3.91 -11.17 18.35
C ILE A 579 5.22 -10.47 18.69
N ILE A 580 5.13 -9.25 19.18
CA ILE A 580 6.28 -8.53 19.75
C ILE A 580 6.32 -8.78 21.26
N PRO A 581 7.38 -9.44 21.76
CA PRO A 581 7.54 -9.66 23.20
C PRO A 581 7.62 -8.31 23.95
N LYS A 582 6.97 -8.24 25.10
CA LYS A 582 7.18 -7.11 26.01
C LYS A 582 8.66 -7.05 26.38
N ALA A 583 9.24 -5.85 26.36
CA ALA A 583 10.58 -5.66 26.89
C ALA A 583 10.57 -6.18 28.34
N SER A 584 11.44 -7.16 28.63
CA SER A 584 11.63 -7.60 30.02
C SER A 584 12.08 -6.38 30.82
N THR A 585 11.27 -5.96 31.77
CA THR A 585 11.71 -4.97 32.76
C THR A 585 13.00 -5.55 33.38
N PRO A 586 14.16 -4.85 33.34
CA PRO A 586 15.34 -5.36 33.99
C PRO A 586 14.93 -5.66 35.43
N ALA A 587 15.08 -6.92 35.85
CA ALA A 587 14.92 -7.27 37.25
C ALA A 587 15.81 -6.30 38.02
N ASN A 588 15.20 -5.50 38.92
CA ASN A 588 15.96 -4.65 39.83
C ASN A 588 17.06 -5.53 40.42
N ALA A 589 18.30 -5.28 40.05
CA ALA A 589 19.44 -5.86 40.73
C ALA A 589 19.39 -5.41 42.19
N PRO A 590 19.58 -6.30 43.17
CA PRO A 590 19.48 -6.00 44.59
C PRO A 590 20.50 -4.98 45.06
#